data_f40ca9c00939619f0408457345a47fd2
#
_entry.id   f40ca9c00939619f0408457345a47fd2
#
_cell.length_a   1.000
_cell.length_b   1.000
_cell.length_c   1.000
_cell.angle_alpha   90.00
_cell.angle_beta   90.00
_cell.angle_gamma   90.00
#
_symmetry.space_group_name_H-M   'P 1'
#
loop_
_entity.id
_entity.type
_entity.pdbx_description
1 polymer ?
#
loop_
_entity_poly.entity_id
_entity_poly.type
_entity_poly.pdbx_seq_one_letter_code
_entity_poly.pdbx_strand_id
1 'polypeptide(L)'
;MLPILPTMGVGSYASPGWLTSTRKMINRGELGASDVEELFEDALTVCISDQLHAGVDILTDGELRRQRFVFELYDAFEGLQRIEPSRRLGVTGYDMAPHFARLESLSA
;
A
#
# COMPACT_ATOMS: atom_id res chain seq x y z
N MET A 1 -9.09 28.97 6.39
CA MET A 1 -9.57 28.51 7.73
C MET A 1 -10.42 27.27 7.55
N LEU A 2 -10.22 26.27 8.37
CA LEU A 2 -11.05 25.07 8.34
C LEU A 2 -12.43 25.34 8.97
N PRO A 3 -13.49 24.67 8.47
CA PRO A 3 -14.80 24.75 9.11
C PRO A 3 -14.80 24.08 10.49
N ILE A 4 -15.89 24.26 11.24
CA ILE A 4 -16.02 23.69 12.60
C ILE A 4 -15.94 22.16 12.58
N LEU A 5 -16.51 21.53 11.54
CA LEU A 5 -16.46 20.07 11.34
C LEU A 5 -15.77 19.79 9.99
N PRO A 6 -14.43 19.88 9.96
CA PRO A 6 -13.71 19.64 8.72
C PRO A 6 -13.80 18.18 8.29
N THR A 7 -13.86 17.96 7.00
CA THR A 7 -13.88 16.62 6.40
C THR A 7 -12.48 16.22 5.96
N MET A 8 -12.16 14.95 6.14
CA MET A 8 -10.90 14.35 5.71
C MET A 8 -11.11 12.88 5.39
N GLY A 9 -10.43 12.38 4.36
CA GLY A 9 -10.39 10.97 4.08
C GLY A 9 -9.60 10.21 5.14
N VAL A 10 -9.95 8.95 5.36
CA VAL A 10 -9.27 8.05 6.30
C VAL A 10 -8.83 6.80 5.57
N GLY A 11 -7.59 6.40 5.81
CA GLY A 11 -7.04 5.18 5.24
C GLY A 11 -6.62 5.31 3.79
N SER A 12 -6.57 4.17 3.13
CA SER A 12 -6.06 4.07 1.76
C SER A 12 -7.10 4.50 0.74
N TYR A 13 -6.71 5.39 -0.15
CA TYR A 13 -7.47 5.71 -1.36
C TYR A 13 -7.40 4.51 -2.33
N ALA A 14 -8.49 4.26 -3.06
CA ALA A 14 -8.51 3.20 -4.05
C ALA A 14 -7.48 3.47 -5.14
N SER A 15 -6.51 2.57 -5.29
CA SER A 15 -5.47 2.71 -6.29
C SER A 15 -6.06 2.64 -7.70
N PRO A 16 -5.64 3.53 -8.62
CA PRO A 16 -6.00 3.37 -10.02
C PRO A 16 -5.58 2.01 -10.55
N GLY A 17 -6.36 1.45 -11.48
CA GLY A 17 -6.07 0.13 -12.04
C GLY A 17 -4.68 0.02 -12.66
N TRP A 18 -4.22 1.07 -13.32
CA TRP A 18 -2.88 1.12 -13.91
C TRP A 18 -1.77 1.07 -12.84
N LEU A 19 -1.99 1.68 -11.67
CA LEU A 19 -1.03 1.58 -10.56
C LEU A 19 -1.01 0.17 -9.97
N THR A 20 -2.17 -0.44 -9.80
CA THR A 20 -2.30 -1.81 -9.28
C THR A 20 -1.57 -2.81 -10.18
N SER A 21 -1.76 -2.69 -11.49
CA SER A 21 -1.08 -3.53 -12.48
C SER A 21 0.44 -3.33 -12.48
N THR A 22 0.87 -2.08 -12.39
CA THR A 22 2.29 -1.72 -12.44
C THR A 22 3.03 -2.10 -11.16
N ARG A 23 2.35 -2.18 -10.01
CA ARG A 23 2.98 -2.62 -8.75
C ARG A 23 3.64 -3.99 -8.85
N LYS A 24 3.10 -4.87 -9.66
CA LYS A 24 3.73 -6.17 -9.93
C LYS A 24 5.09 -6.02 -10.61
N MET A 25 5.17 -5.08 -11.55
CA MET A 25 6.42 -4.77 -12.24
C MET A 25 7.43 -4.10 -11.30
N ILE A 26 6.96 -3.19 -10.46
CA ILE A 26 7.79 -2.54 -9.42
C ILE A 26 8.40 -3.59 -8.50
N ASN A 27 7.58 -4.51 -8.00
CA ASN A 27 8.02 -5.55 -7.07
C ASN A 27 9.01 -6.54 -7.69
N ARG A 28 8.98 -6.70 -9.02
CA ARG A 28 9.93 -7.53 -9.76
C ARG A 28 11.20 -6.78 -10.19
N GLY A 29 11.30 -5.48 -9.86
CA GLY A 29 12.45 -4.67 -10.23
C GLY A 29 12.55 -4.37 -11.73
N GLU A 30 11.44 -4.43 -12.46
CA GLU A 30 11.40 -4.19 -13.91
C GLU A 30 11.40 -2.71 -14.29
N LEU A 31 11.21 -1.81 -13.32
CA LEU A 31 11.16 -0.37 -13.54
C LEU A 31 12.30 0.32 -12.82
N GLY A 32 12.81 1.39 -13.44
CA GLY A 32 13.82 2.25 -12.82
C GLY A 32 13.22 3.11 -11.70
N ALA A 33 14.08 3.64 -10.85
CA ALA A 33 13.64 4.46 -9.71
C ALA A 33 12.87 5.71 -10.15
N SER A 34 13.27 6.33 -11.26
CA SER A 34 12.57 7.52 -11.79
C SER A 34 11.18 7.18 -12.31
N ASP A 35 11.03 6.02 -12.96
CA ASP A 35 9.72 5.54 -13.44
C ASP A 35 8.77 5.27 -12.29
N VAL A 36 9.29 4.65 -11.23
CA VAL A 36 8.50 4.35 -10.02
C VAL A 36 8.02 5.64 -9.36
N GLU A 37 8.92 6.62 -9.22
CA GLU A 37 8.56 7.91 -8.61
C GLU A 37 7.50 8.65 -9.43
N GLU A 38 7.65 8.69 -10.75
CA GLU A 38 6.68 9.31 -11.65
C GLU A 38 5.30 8.66 -11.53
N LEU A 39 5.24 7.33 -11.48
CA LEU A 39 3.97 6.62 -11.30
C LEU A 39 3.25 7.01 -10.01
N PHE A 40 3.98 7.13 -8.91
CA PHE A 40 3.38 7.53 -7.64
C PHE A 40 2.99 9.00 -7.62
N GLU A 41 3.75 9.87 -8.27
CA GLU A 41 3.39 11.29 -8.42
C GLU A 41 2.11 11.45 -9.23
N ASP A 42 1.96 10.70 -10.32
CA ASP A 42 0.75 10.71 -11.15
C ASP A 42 -0.46 10.21 -10.34
N ALA A 43 -0.29 9.12 -9.60
CA ALA A 43 -1.34 8.58 -8.75
C ALA A 43 -1.75 9.58 -7.65
N LEU A 44 -0.77 10.25 -7.04
CA LEU A 44 -1.02 11.28 -6.05
C LEU A 44 -1.80 12.46 -6.63
N THR A 45 -1.45 12.88 -7.85
CA THR A 45 -2.15 13.96 -8.55
C THR A 45 -3.63 13.62 -8.75
N VAL A 46 -3.93 12.40 -9.17
CA VAL A 46 -5.32 11.92 -9.31
C VAL A 46 -6.04 11.90 -7.97
N CYS A 47 -5.39 11.38 -6.93
CA CYS A 47 -5.96 11.32 -5.58
C CYS A 47 -6.30 12.69 -5.02
N ILE A 48 -5.39 13.65 -5.16
CA ILE A 48 -5.61 15.02 -4.70
C ILE A 48 -6.71 15.69 -5.51
N SER A 49 -6.72 15.52 -6.82
CA SER A 49 -7.74 16.08 -7.71
C SER A 49 -9.15 15.58 -7.32
N ASP A 50 -9.30 14.29 -7.07
CA ASP A 50 -10.58 13.71 -6.65
C ASP A 50 -11.07 14.29 -5.32
N GLN A 51 -10.16 14.43 -4.35
CA GLN A 51 -10.49 15.03 -3.06
C GLN A 51 -10.92 16.49 -3.19
N LEU A 52 -10.24 17.28 -4.03
CA LEU A 52 -10.60 18.66 -4.31
C LEU A 52 -11.98 18.75 -4.96
N HIS A 53 -12.27 17.91 -5.94
CA HIS A 53 -13.58 17.89 -6.60
C HIS A 53 -14.71 17.45 -5.67
N ALA A 54 -14.41 16.55 -4.72
CA ALA A 54 -15.37 16.12 -3.72
C ALA A 54 -15.63 17.15 -2.62
N GLY A 55 -14.82 18.20 -2.54
CA GLY A 55 -14.96 19.23 -1.53
C GLY A 55 -14.47 18.85 -0.14
N VAL A 56 -13.51 17.91 -0.07
CA VAL A 56 -12.88 17.52 1.19
C VAL A 56 -12.01 18.67 1.71
N ASP A 57 -12.11 18.98 3.00
CA ASP A 57 -11.43 20.13 3.60
C ASP A 57 -9.95 19.90 3.84
N ILE A 58 -9.57 18.69 4.23
CA ILE A 58 -8.18 18.31 4.52
C ILE A 58 -7.78 17.22 3.53
N LEU A 59 -6.74 17.50 2.75
CA LEU A 59 -6.24 16.56 1.75
C LEU A 59 -5.24 15.58 2.38
N THR A 60 -5.27 14.34 1.89
CA THR A 60 -4.30 13.31 2.25
C THR A 60 -3.62 12.78 0.99
N ASP A 61 -2.52 12.08 1.15
CA ASP A 61 -1.84 11.40 0.04
C ASP A 61 -2.53 10.07 -0.34
N GLY A 62 -3.59 9.69 0.36
CA GLY A 62 -4.33 8.46 0.14
C GLY A 62 -3.54 7.20 0.44
N GLU A 63 -2.39 7.29 1.08
CA GLU A 63 -1.51 6.15 1.39
C GLU A 63 -1.13 5.32 0.15
N LEU A 64 -1.03 5.96 -1.01
CA LEU A 64 -0.83 5.27 -2.30
C LEU A 64 0.48 4.51 -2.40
N ARG A 65 1.53 4.95 -1.70
CA ARG A 65 2.82 4.26 -1.64
C ARG A 65 2.80 3.04 -0.74
N ARG A 66 1.79 2.93 0.12
CA ARG A 66 1.64 1.82 1.05
C ARG A 66 1.10 0.59 0.33
N GLN A 67 1.79 -0.52 0.45
CA GLN A 67 1.40 -1.75 -0.24
C GLN A 67 0.45 -2.61 0.57
N ARG A 68 0.60 -2.63 1.89
CA ARG A 68 -0.18 -3.47 2.80
C ARG A 68 -0.66 -2.67 3.99
N PHE A 69 -1.91 -2.86 4.36
CA PHE A 69 -2.58 -2.03 5.36
C PHE A 69 -1.87 -2.02 6.72
N VAL A 70 -1.60 -3.19 7.30
CA VAL A 70 -1.03 -3.27 8.65
C VAL A 70 0.32 -4.00 8.71
N PHE A 71 0.72 -4.68 7.66
CA PHE A 71 1.89 -5.57 7.68
C PHE A 71 3.15 -4.97 7.02
N GLU A 72 3.07 -3.75 6.52
CA GLU A 72 4.19 -3.14 5.81
C GLU A 72 5.42 -2.94 6.70
N LEU A 73 5.19 -2.63 7.97
CA LEU A 73 6.27 -2.44 8.93
C LEU A 73 7.11 -3.69 9.16
N TYR A 74 6.54 -4.86 8.97
CA TYR A 74 7.28 -6.11 9.18
C TYR A 74 8.48 -6.26 8.24
N ASP A 75 8.39 -5.68 7.05
CA ASP A 75 9.50 -5.72 6.08
C ASP A 75 10.68 -4.83 6.50
N ALA A 76 10.43 -3.86 7.39
CA ALA A 76 11.46 -2.97 7.92
C ALA A 76 12.19 -3.53 9.15
N PHE A 77 11.67 -4.57 9.76
CA PHE A 77 12.29 -5.19 10.94
C PHE A 77 13.35 -6.21 10.54
N GLU A 78 14.49 -6.14 11.19
CA GLU A 78 15.51 -7.18 11.06
C GLU A 78 15.11 -8.43 11.84
N GLY A 79 15.59 -9.59 11.39
CA GLY A 79 15.35 -10.86 12.08
C GLY A 79 13.99 -11.49 11.78
N LEU A 80 13.23 -10.95 10.83
CA LEU A 80 11.98 -11.53 10.35
C LEU A 80 12.16 -12.09 8.94
N GLN A 81 11.56 -13.23 8.70
CA GLN A 81 11.53 -13.84 7.37
C GLN A 81 10.09 -14.12 6.98
N ARG A 82 9.71 -13.75 5.77
CA ARG A 82 8.40 -14.07 5.24
C ARG A 82 8.29 -15.56 4.98
N ILE A 83 7.20 -16.14 5.43
CA ILE A 83 6.86 -17.54 5.19
C ILE A 83 5.62 -17.57 4.30
N GLU A 84 5.66 -18.40 3.25
CA GLU A 84 4.49 -18.60 2.41
C GLU A 84 3.39 -19.31 3.21
N PRO A 85 2.12 -18.91 3.04
CA PRO A 85 1.03 -19.55 3.75
C PRO A 85 0.91 -21.02 3.34
N SER A 86 0.77 -21.87 4.33
CA SER A 86 0.59 -23.31 4.10
C SER A 86 -0.75 -23.64 3.44
N ARG A 87 -1.72 -22.75 3.53
CA ARG A 87 -3.05 -22.93 2.99
C ARG A 87 -3.64 -21.61 2.51
N ARG A 88 -4.25 -21.65 1.34
CA ARG A 88 -5.07 -20.55 0.81
C ARG A 88 -6.51 -21.04 0.72
N LEU A 89 -7.42 -20.37 1.42
CA LEU A 89 -8.81 -20.78 1.57
C LEU A 89 -9.69 -20.03 0.57
N GLY A 90 -9.86 -20.51 -0.63
CA GLY A 90 -10.84 -20.01 -1.58
C GLY A 90 -10.81 -18.51 -1.86
N VAL A 91 -11.81 -18.02 -2.59
CA VAL A 91 -11.85 -16.64 -3.09
C VAL A 91 -11.89 -15.59 -1.98
N THR A 92 -12.63 -15.87 -0.94
CA THR A 92 -12.82 -14.95 0.18
C THR A 92 -12.12 -15.39 1.45
N GLY A 93 -11.59 -16.60 1.48
CA GLY A 93 -11.07 -17.23 2.66
C GLY A 93 -9.59 -17.55 2.64
N TYR A 94 -8.83 -17.07 1.69
CA TYR A 94 -7.39 -17.26 1.77
C TYR A 94 -6.78 -16.27 2.77
N ASP A 95 -5.68 -16.67 3.34
CA ASP A 95 -4.98 -15.85 4.31
C ASP A 95 -4.34 -14.65 3.61
N MET A 96 -4.86 -13.46 3.89
CA MET A 96 -4.37 -12.19 3.33
C MET A 96 -3.16 -11.65 4.07
N ALA A 97 -2.93 -12.10 5.29
CA ALA A 97 -1.81 -11.62 6.09
C ALA A 97 -0.51 -12.29 5.66
N PRO A 98 0.61 -11.55 5.57
CA PRO A 98 1.91 -12.16 5.40
C PRO A 98 2.29 -12.95 6.64
N HIS A 99 2.94 -14.08 6.44
CA HIS A 99 3.46 -14.90 7.53
C HIS A 99 4.93 -14.56 7.75
N PHE A 100 5.29 -14.31 8.99
CA PHE A 100 6.65 -14.01 9.39
C PHE A 100 7.07 -14.91 10.55
N ALA A 101 8.34 -15.28 10.56
CA ALA A 101 8.95 -15.96 11.68
C ALA A 101 10.31 -15.34 11.97
N ARG A 102 10.77 -15.46 13.20
CA ARG A 102 12.13 -15.05 13.54
C ARG A 102 13.13 -15.98 12.87
N LEU A 103 14.18 -15.43 12.31
CA LEU A 103 15.24 -16.23 11.66
C LEU A 103 15.83 -17.29 12.59
N GLU A 104 15.99 -16.94 13.87
CA GLU A 104 16.50 -17.85 14.89
C GLU A 104 15.64 -19.10 15.08
N SER A 105 14.33 -18.97 14.92
CA SER A 105 13.41 -20.11 15.05
C SER A 105 13.39 -20.99 13.80
N LEU A 106 13.89 -20.51 12.69
CA LEU A 106 13.97 -21.23 11.43
C LEU A 106 15.28 -22.02 11.28
N SER A 107 16.30 -21.66 12.05
CA SER A 107 17.60 -22.32 12.04
C SER A 107 17.72 -23.49 13.00
N ALA A 108 16.67 -23.77 13.74
CA ALA A 108 16.62 -24.85 14.73
C ALA A 108 16.36 -26.23 14.11
#